data_d4c0b409b8445cfaa14ccacc9c782a74
#
_entry.id   d4c0b409b8445cfaa14ccacc9c782a74
#
_cell.length_a   1.000
_cell.length_b   1.000
_cell.length_c   1.000
_cell.angle_alpha   90.00
_cell.angle_beta   90.00
_cell.angle_gamma   90.00
#
_symmetry.space_group_name_H-M   'P 1'
#
loop_
_entity.id
_entity.type
_entity.pdbx_description
1 polymer ?
#
loop_
_entity_poly.entity_id
_entity_poly.type
_entity_poly.pdbx_seq_one_letter_code
_entity_poly.pdbx_strand_id
1 'polypeptide(L)' 'MPIKAEEYRAKAADCAELALKAKDPQSKRVLQLTAERWRELADSADKLHPVLN' A
#
# COMPACT_ATOMS: atom_id res chain seq x y z
N MET A 1 15.77 -7.60 6.98
CA MET A 1 15.85 -6.21 6.64
C MET A 1 14.50 -5.55 6.76
N PRO A 2 14.44 -4.37 7.33
CA PRO A 2 13.15 -3.71 7.44
C PRO A 2 12.67 -3.27 6.06
N ILE A 3 11.36 -3.35 5.87
CA ILE A 3 10.76 -2.91 4.63
C ILE A 3 10.67 -1.40 4.67
N LYS A 4 11.11 -0.77 3.59
CA LYS A 4 11.08 0.67 3.49
C LYS A 4 9.70 1.14 3.07
N ALA A 5 9.40 2.41 3.37
CA ALA A 5 8.12 2.99 2.96
C ALA A 5 7.91 2.88 1.46
N GLU A 6 8.96 2.98 0.68
CA GLU A 6 8.87 2.82 -0.77
C GLU A 6 8.30 1.47 -1.16
N GLU A 7 8.71 0.42 -0.46
CA GLU A 7 8.22 -0.91 -0.77
C GLU A 7 6.76 -1.05 -0.41
N TYR A 8 6.35 -0.44 0.69
CA TYR A 8 4.94 -0.42 1.05
C TYR A 8 4.12 0.31 -0.01
N ARG A 9 4.64 1.43 -0.51
CA ARG A 9 3.94 2.18 -1.55
C ARG A 9 3.85 1.40 -2.84
N ALA A 10 4.90 0.64 -3.16
CA ALA A 10 4.88 -0.21 -4.34
C ALA A 10 3.80 -1.28 -4.22
N LYS A 11 3.67 -1.87 -3.04
CA LYS A 11 2.64 -2.87 -2.82
C LYS A 11 1.25 -2.24 -2.88
N ALA A 12 1.10 -1.02 -2.39
CA ALA A 12 -0.17 -0.31 -2.49
C ALA A 12 -0.53 -0.07 -3.95
N ALA A 13 0.45 0.32 -4.75
CA ALA A 13 0.21 0.56 -6.17
C ALA A 13 -0.19 -0.73 -6.88
N ASP A 14 0.47 -1.85 -6.53
CA ASP A 14 0.12 -3.14 -7.11
C ASP A 14 -1.32 -3.52 -6.78
N CYS A 15 -1.71 -3.35 -5.54
CA CYS A 15 -3.08 -3.66 -5.13
C CYS A 15 -4.09 -2.77 -5.83
N ALA A 16 -3.77 -1.49 -5.97
CA ALA A 16 -4.66 -0.56 -6.65
C ALA A 16 -4.83 -0.94 -8.11
N GLU A 17 -3.75 -1.35 -8.73
CA GLU A 17 -3.79 -1.78 -10.12
C GLU A 17 -4.64 -3.04 -10.28
N LEU A 18 -4.46 -4.00 -9.39
CA LEU A 18 -5.27 -5.21 -9.41
C LEU A 18 -6.75 -4.88 -9.19
N ALA A 19 -7.03 -3.89 -8.36
CA ALA A 19 -8.40 -3.47 -8.14
C ALA A 19 -9.04 -2.95 -9.41
N LEU A 20 -8.27 -2.25 -10.24
CA LEU A 20 -8.78 -1.75 -11.50
C LEU A 20 -9.11 -2.89 -12.46
N LYS A 21 -8.36 -3.98 -12.38
CA LYS A 21 -8.55 -5.12 -13.24
C LYS A 21 -9.60 -6.09 -12.72
N ALA A 22 -9.95 -6.00 -11.48
CA ALA A 22 -10.91 -6.92 -10.89
C ALA A 22 -12.29 -6.70 -11.49
N LYS A 23 -12.93 -7.79 -11.87
CA LYS A 23 -14.26 -7.73 -12.46
C LYS A 23 -15.35 -7.83 -11.41
N ASP A 24 -15.03 -8.45 -10.31
CA ASP A 24 -15.96 -8.68 -9.24
C ASP A 24 -15.91 -7.51 -8.25
N PRO A 25 -17.06 -6.86 -7.96
CA PRO A 25 -17.06 -5.71 -7.06
C PRO A 25 -16.48 -6.01 -5.68
N GLN A 26 -16.71 -7.20 -5.19
CA GLN A 26 -16.22 -7.59 -3.88
C GLN A 26 -14.70 -7.67 -3.86
N SER A 27 -14.13 -8.31 -4.88
CA SER A 27 -12.68 -8.42 -4.99
C SER A 27 -12.06 -7.05 -5.16
N LYS A 28 -12.70 -6.20 -5.95
CA LYS A 28 -12.22 -4.83 -6.17
C LYS A 28 -12.16 -4.08 -4.85
N ARG A 29 -13.19 -4.22 -4.05
CA ARG A 29 -13.25 -3.54 -2.77
C ARG A 29 -12.16 -4.02 -1.83
N VAL A 30 -11.96 -5.35 -1.77
CA VAL A 30 -10.93 -5.92 -0.91
C VAL A 30 -9.55 -5.39 -1.31
N LEU A 31 -9.29 -5.36 -2.61
CA LEU A 31 -8.00 -4.87 -3.10
C LEU A 31 -7.82 -3.38 -2.80
N GLN A 32 -8.87 -2.59 -2.92
CA GLN A 32 -8.80 -1.18 -2.59
C GLN A 32 -8.49 -0.97 -1.11
N LEU A 33 -9.13 -1.74 -0.25
CA LEU A 33 -8.88 -1.66 1.19
C LEU A 33 -7.44 -2.08 1.51
N THR A 34 -6.96 -3.11 0.85
CA THR A 34 -5.59 -3.57 1.05
C THR A 34 -4.61 -2.50 0.62
N ALA A 35 -4.88 -1.83 -0.50
CA ALA A 35 -4.02 -0.75 -0.96
C ALA A 35 -3.95 0.37 0.07
N GLU A 36 -5.09 0.72 0.66
CA GLU A 36 -5.11 1.76 1.68
C GLU A 36 -4.30 1.35 2.90
N ARG A 37 -4.38 0.08 3.28
CA ARG A 37 -3.59 -0.43 4.39
C ARG A 37 -2.11 -0.27 4.13
N TRP A 38 -1.67 -0.61 2.94
CA TRP A 38 -0.27 -0.47 2.59
C TRP A 38 0.18 0.98 2.65
N ARG A 39 -0.68 1.90 2.23
CA ARG A 39 -0.36 3.32 2.31
C ARG A 39 -0.22 3.78 3.74
N GLU A 40 -1.10 3.33 4.60
CA GLU A 40 -1.02 3.67 6.02
C GLU A 40 0.26 3.14 6.63
N LEU A 41 0.65 1.93 6.26
CA LEU A 41 1.90 1.36 6.74
C LEU A 41 3.09 2.16 6.24
N ALA A 42 3.03 2.64 5.01
CA ALA A 42 4.10 3.46 4.47
C ALA A 42 4.22 4.77 5.24
N ASP A 43 3.09 5.40 5.54
CA ASP A 43 3.10 6.63 6.30
C ASP A 43 3.65 6.41 7.70
N SER A 44 3.27 5.30 8.32
CA SER A 44 3.79 4.98 9.65
C SER A 44 5.27 4.74 9.62
N ALA A 45 5.75 4.05 8.61
CA ALA A 45 7.18 3.80 8.47
C ALA A 45 7.95 5.08 8.31
N ASP A 46 7.43 6.03 7.54
CA ASP A 46 8.05 7.33 7.38
C ASP A 46 8.12 8.09 8.69
N LYS A 47 7.07 8.00 9.49
CA LYS A 47 7.05 8.70 10.77
C LYS A 47 8.00 8.08 11.77
N LEU A 48 8.10 6.75 11.76
CA LEU A 48 8.99 6.05 12.67
C LEU A 48 10.45 6.23 12.29
N HIS A 49 10.70 6.42 11.03
CA HIS A 49 12.06 6.62 10.53
C HIS A 49 12.11 7.89 9.73
N PRO A 50 11.96 9.02 10.38
CA PRO A 50 12.04 10.28 9.65
C PRO A 50 13.40 10.36 9.01
N VAL A 51 13.38 10.74 7.79
CA VAL A 51 14.63 10.87 7.07
C VAL A 51 15.32 12.08 7.58
N LEU A 52 16.07 11.88 8.58
CA LEU A 52 16.75 12.97 9.20
C LEU A 52 18.03 13.19 8.54
N ASN A 53 18.12 13.31 7.45
CA ASN A 53 19.42 13.49 6.88
C ASN A 53 19.59 14.62 6.09
#